data_9f1df1b4f2187bd40f986ca3e89b5ffc
#
_entry.id   9f1df1b4f2187bd40f986ca3e89b5ffc
#
_cell.length_a   1.000
_cell.length_b   1.000
_cell.length_c   1.000
_cell.angle_alpha   90.00
_cell.angle_beta   90.00
_cell.angle_gamma   90.00
#
_symmetry.space_group_name_H-M   'P 1'
#
loop_
_entity.id
_entity.type
_entity.pdbx_description
1 polymer ?
#
loop_
_entity_poly.entity_id
_entity_poly.type
_entity_poly.pdbx_seq_one_letter_code
_entity_poly.pdbx_strand_id
1 'polypeptide(L)'
;MKRAVPWIRVAGFIVGLVVLVAIFDYAFAQTGYVRYVLTYFQNSDEDIDTLVLGASHARSAIDPQKIDDVNDTNSFSLAIPGEMVKDSYYVLQEACRSKKIKTLIFDVDYQYWMEPQAEGYFQEPFIYNQLSWSSPVKWKYMAENMLNLDVRNAFTKRNVYLCTPSSVKTNISQKRSQEYKNADIYSIEVPDANGPYIGKGFFYLSLIHISEPTRHAQI
;
A
#
# COMPACT_ATOMS: atom_id res chain seq x y z
N MET A 1 -28.97 -30.65 -25.93
CA MET A 1 -27.60 -30.11 -26.18
C MET A 1 -27.54 -28.71 -26.81
N LYS A 2 -28.50 -28.23 -27.58
CA LYS A 2 -28.44 -26.89 -28.28
C LYS A 2 -28.52 -25.66 -27.34
N ARG A 3 -28.93 -25.76 -26.07
CA ARG A 3 -29.07 -24.62 -25.14
C ARG A 3 -27.79 -24.33 -24.33
N ALA A 4 -26.80 -25.21 -24.26
CA ALA A 4 -25.57 -25.02 -23.52
C ALA A 4 -24.52 -24.16 -24.26
N VAL A 5 -24.57 -24.14 -25.59
CA VAL A 5 -23.59 -23.44 -26.44
C VAL A 5 -23.48 -21.92 -26.17
N PRO A 6 -24.59 -21.18 -26.00
CA PRO A 6 -24.49 -19.75 -25.71
C PRO A 6 -23.84 -19.46 -24.35
N TRP A 7 -24.14 -20.27 -23.34
CA TRP A 7 -23.56 -20.10 -21.99
C TRP A 7 -22.05 -20.38 -21.96
N ILE A 8 -21.59 -21.38 -22.72
CA ILE A 8 -20.16 -21.66 -22.86
C ILE A 8 -19.44 -20.49 -23.55
N ARG A 9 -20.04 -19.85 -24.55
CA ARG A 9 -19.45 -18.67 -25.19
C ARG A 9 -19.38 -17.47 -24.23
N VAL A 10 -20.45 -17.23 -23.47
CA VAL A 10 -20.47 -16.17 -22.43
C VAL A 10 -19.42 -16.42 -21.35
N ALA A 11 -19.33 -17.65 -20.84
CA ALA A 11 -18.32 -18.02 -19.86
C ALA A 11 -16.90 -17.84 -20.42
N GLY A 12 -16.65 -18.29 -21.65
CA GLY A 12 -15.37 -18.09 -22.34
C GLY A 12 -15.00 -16.62 -22.51
N PHE A 13 -15.97 -15.77 -22.86
CA PHE A 13 -15.76 -14.33 -22.94
C PHE A 13 -15.40 -13.70 -21.58
N ILE A 14 -16.14 -14.07 -20.53
CA ILE A 14 -15.86 -13.58 -19.16
C ILE A 14 -14.47 -14.01 -18.72
N VAL A 15 -14.10 -15.27 -18.90
CA VAL A 15 -12.76 -15.77 -18.56
C VAL A 15 -11.68 -15.02 -19.34
N GLY A 16 -11.88 -14.82 -20.65
CA GLY A 16 -10.95 -14.04 -21.47
C GLY A 16 -10.79 -12.61 -20.99
N LEU A 17 -11.88 -11.97 -20.60
CA LEU A 17 -11.84 -10.61 -20.04
C LEU A 17 -11.09 -10.56 -18.72
N VAL A 18 -11.35 -11.49 -17.80
CA VAL A 18 -10.64 -11.58 -16.50
C VAL A 18 -9.15 -11.79 -16.73
N VAL A 19 -8.76 -12.69 -17.61
CA VAL A 19 -7.35 -12.93 -17.97
C VAL A 19 -6.70 -11.68 -18.54
N LEU A 20 -7.41 -10.99 -19.44
CA LEU A 20 -6.92 -9.75 -20.03
C LEU A 20 -6.68 -8.67 -18.96
N VAL A 21 -7.65 -8.46 -18.07
CA VAL A 21 -7.54 -7.51 -16.95
C VAL A 21 -6.37 -7.89 -16.05
N ALA A 22 -6.19 -9.16 -15.71
CA ALA A 22 -5.09 -9.63 -14.89
C ALA A 22 -3.71 -9.38 -15.54
N ILE A 23 -3.62 -9.56 -16.87
CA ILE A 23 -2.39 -9.26 -17.62
C ILE A 23 -2.08 -7.76 -17.57
N PHE A 24 -3.10 -6.92 -17.80
CA PHE A 24 -2.93 -5.47 -17.73
C PHE A 24 -2.56 -5.01 -16.32
N ASP A 25 -3.24 -5.52 -15.29
CA ASP A 25 -2.91 -5.23 -13.90
C ASP A 25 -1.45 -5.61 -13.58
N TYR A 26 -1.04 -6.81 -13.98
CA TYR A 26 0.35 -7.23 -13.79
C TYR A 26 1.33 -6.33 -14.54
N ALA A 27 1.04 -5.94 -15.77
CA ALA A 27 1.93 -5.12 -16.60
C ALA A 27 2.09 -3.69 -16.05
N PHE A 28 1.00 -3.10 -15.57
CA PHE A 28 0.96 -1.69 -15.16
C PHE A 28 1.13 -1.46 -13.66
N ALA A 29 0.84 -2.43 -12.80
CA ALA A 29 1.07 -2.27 -11.36
C ALA A 29 2.57 -2.12 -11.08
N GLN A 30 2.97 -0.95 -10.58
CA GLN A 30 4.35 -0.69 -10.22
C GLN A 30 4.78 -1.50 -9.00
N THR A 31 6.09 -1.74 -8.92
CA THR A 31 6.74 -2.25 -7.72
C THR A 31 7.03 -1.05 -6.81
N GLY A 32 6.39 -0.98 -5.68
CA GLY A 32 6.61 0.09 -4.71
C GLY A 32 6.85 -0.46 -3.30
N TYR A 33 7.56 0.28 -2.47
CA TYR A 33 7.90 -0.13 -1.11
C TYR A 33 6.65 -0.46 -0.27
N VAL A 34 5.55 0.27 -0.42
CA VAL A 34 4.31 0.02 0.31
C VAL A 34 3.81 -1.41 0.09
N ARG A 35 3.91 -1.91 -1.14
CA ARG A 35 3.54 -3.29 -1.43
C ARG A 35 4.43 -4.27 -0.69
N TYR A 36 5.75 -4.02 -0.64
CA TYR A 36 6.67 -4.87 0.09
C TYR A 36 6.40 -4.85 1.58
N VAL A 37 6.27 -3.66 2.14
CA VAL A 37 6.01 -3.46 3.57
C VAL A 37 4.71 -4.14 4.00
N LEU A 38 3.62 -3.95 3.27
CA LEU A 38 2.33 -4.60 3.56
C LEU A 38 2.38 -6.11 3.35
N THR A 39 3.02 -6.58 2.29
CA THR A 39 3.15 -8.02 2.01
C THR A 39 3.98 -8.71 3.09
N TYR A 40 5.08 -8.10 3.50
CA TYR A 40 5.89 -8.61 4.59
C TYR A 40 5.12 -8.64 5.90
N PHE A 41 4.49 -7.54 6.28
CA PHE A 41 3.68 -7.46 7.49
C PHE A 41 2.62 -8.57 7.55
N GLN A 42 1.95 -8.85 6.44
CA GLN A 42 0.90 -9.86 6.36
C GLN A 42 1.44 -11.30 6.41
N ASN A 43 2.60 -11.55 5.81
CA ASN A 43 3.14 -12.91 5.60
C ASN A 43 4.25 -13.29 6.58
N SER A 44 4.83 -12.35 7.33
CA SER A 44 5.86 -12.66 8.32
C SER A 44 5.27 -13.48 9.48
N ASP A 45 6.07 -14.39 10.02
CA ASP A 45 5.72 -15.16 11.24
C ASP A 45 6.01 -14.36 12.53
N GLU A 46 6.45 -13.12 12.42
CA GLU A 46 6.76 -12.25 13.56
C GLU A 46 5.49 -11.90 14.36
N ASP A 47 5.60 -12.01 15.67
CA ASP A 47 4.55 -11.58 16.62
C ASP A 47 4.57 -10.06 16.80
N ILE A 48 4.21 -9.33 15.74
CA ILE A 48 4.07 -7.88 15.79
C ILE A 48 2.87 -7.51 16.66
N ASP A 49 3.13 -6.74 17.74
CA ASP A 49 2.10 -6.37 18.71
C ASP A 49 1.87 -4.85 18.83
N THR A 50 2.77 -4.05 18.28
CA THR A 50 2.68 -2.59 18.28
C THR A 50 2.71 -2.07 16.85
N LEU A 51 1.71 -1.29 16.48
CA LEU A 51 1.54 -0.75 15.13
C LEU A 51 1.67 0.76 15.14
N VAL A 52 2.47 1.28 14.22
CA VAL A 52 2.56 2.72 13.94
C VAL A 52 1.77 3.01 12.66
N LEU A 53 0.83 3.95 12.72
CA LEU A 53 0.07 4.46 11.58
C LEU A 53 0.17 5.97 11.51
N GLY A 54 -0.07 6.51 10.33
CA GLY A 54 -0.05 7.93 10.04
C GLY A 54 0.48 8.23 8.65
N ALA A 55 0.78 9.48 8.38
CA ALA A 55 1.26 9.94 7.09
C ALA A 55 2.80 9.84 6.95
N SER A 56 3.38 10.67 6.09
CA SER A 56 4.83 10.71 5.84
C SER A 56 5.66 11.04 7.08
N HIS A 57 5.10 11.84 7.99
CA HIS A 57 5.77 12.20 9.24
C HIS A 57 5.95 10.96 10.13
N ALA A 58 4.89 10.20 10.39
CA ALA A 58 4.98 8.97 11.16
C ALA A 58 5.99 7.98 10.56
N ARG A 59 5.96 7.82 9.24
CA ARG A 59 6.89 6.93 8.52
C ARG A 59 8.35 7.22 8.78
N SER A 60 8.70 8.49 8.97
CA SER A 60 10.10 8.96 9.01
C SER A 60 10.53 9.56 10.36
N ALA A 61 9.59 9.77 11.28
CA ALA A 61 9.89 10.32 12.60
C ALA A 61 9.75 9.29 13.73
N ILE A 62 8.92 8.26 13.53
CA ILE A 62 8.66 7.24 14.56
C ILE A 62 9.41 5.97 14.19
N ASP A 63 10.55 5.75 14.83
CA ASP A 63 11.41 4.58 14.62
C ASP A 63 10.90 3.40 15.47
N PRO A 64 10.33 2.34 14.86
CA PRO A 64 9.82 1.19 15.58
C PRO A 64 10.90 0.45 16.38
N GLN A 65 12.15 0.43 15.90
CA GLN A 65 13.23 -0.24 16.64
C GLN A 65 13.51 0.44 17.96
N LYS A 66 13.48 1.78 18.01
CA LYS A 66 13.67 2.52 19.26
C LYS A 66 12.52 2.33 20.24
N ILE A 67 11.30 2.12 19.75
CA ILE A 67 10.16 1.77 20.60
C ILE A 67 10.40 0.40 21.24
N ASP A 68 10.86 -0.56 20.46
CA ASP A 68 11.11 -1.93 20.93
C ASP A 68 12.25 -1.98 21.94
N ASP A 69 13.32 -1.23 21.71
CA ASP A 69 14.50 -1.15 22.61
C ASP A 69 14.12 -0.66 24.02
N VAL A 70 13.04 0.13 24.12
CA VAL A 70 12.62 0.72 25.42
C VAL A 70 11.48 -0.07 26.07
N ASN A 71 10.57 -0.65 25.28
CA ASN A 71 9.31 -1.19 25.79
C ASN A 71 9.21 -2.73 25.72
N ASP A 72 10.23 -3.42 25.23
CA ASP A 72 10.20 -4.88 25.02
C ASP A 72 8.97 -5.31 24.18
N THR A 73 8.74 -4.59 23.08
CA THR A 73 7.65 -4.80 22.12
C THR A 73 8.20 -5.28 20.79
N ASN A 74 7.34 -5.69 19.87
CA ASN A 74 7.67 -5.87 18.47
C ASN A 74 6.81 -4.93 17.62
N SER A 75 7.38 -3.77 17.32
CA SER A 75 6.72 -2.69 16.63
C SER A 75 6.94 -2.75 15.12
N PHE A 76 5.95 -2.28 14.38
CA PHE A 76 6.04 -2.15 12.93
C PHE A 76 5.29 -0.90 12.44
N SER A 77 5.86 -0.20 11.44
CA SER A 77 5.21 0.97 10.83
C SER A 77 4.54 0.60 9.52
N LEU A 78 3.25 0.88 9.42
CA LEU A 78 2.48 0.86 8.18
C LEU A 78 2.08 2.26 7.73
N ALA A 79 2.76 3.29 8.23
CA ALA A 79 2.52 4.67 7.85
C ALA A 79 2.90 4.91 6.37
N ILE A 80 2.03 5.57 5.62
CA ILE A 80 2.15 5.78 4.18
C ILE A 80 2.05 7.27 3.87
N PRO A 81 2.95 7.84 3.05
CA PRO A 81 2.89 9.25 2.68
C PRO A 81 1.53 9.62 2.08
N GLY A 82 0.93 10.69 2.60
CA GLY A 82 -0.39 11.14 2.17
C GLY A 82 -1.56 10.29 2.67
N GLU A 83 -1.29 9.34 3.58
CA GLU A 83 -2.34 8.56 4.23
C GLU A 83 -3.24 9.47 5.06
N MET A 84 -4.54 9.27 4.94
CA MET A 84 -5.56 9.99 5.70
C MET A 84 -6.17 9.07 6.77
N VAL A 85 -6.89 9.65 7.71
CA VAL A 85 -7.51 8.91 8.84
C VAL A 85 -8.35 7.73 8.36
N LYS A 86 -9.10 7.91 7.29
CA LYS A 86 -9.92 6.85 6.69
C LYS A 86 -9.07 5.69 6.18
N ASP A 87 -7.94 6.00 5.54
CA ASP A 87 -7.01 4.98 5.03
C ASP A 87 -6.41 4.19 6.19
N SER A 88 -5.92 4.90 7.22
CA SER A 88 -5.39 4.28 8.44
C SER A 88 -6.40 3.37 9.12
N TYR A 89 -7.68 3.72 9.11
CA TYR A 89 -8.74 2.88 9.65
C TYR A 89 -8.85 1.51 8.96
N TYR A 90 -8.78 1.47 7.63
CA TYR A 90 -8.82 0.20 6.90
C TYR A 90 -7.51 -0.58 7.01
N VAL A 91 -6.37 0.11 7.00
CA VAL A 91 -5.06 -0.51 7.24
C VAL A 91 -5.02 -1.16 8.61
N LEU A 92 -5.52 -0.49 9.65
CA LEU A 92 -5.61 -1.05 11.01
C LEU A 92 -6.51 -2.30 11.05
N GLN A 93 -7.68 -2.26 10.41
CA GLN A 93 -8.56 -3.43 10.37
C GLN A 93 -7.89 -4.63 9.72
N GLU A 94 -7.15 -4.41 8.62
CA GLU A 94 -6.41 -5.49 7.95
C GLU A 94 -5.25 -5.98 8.81
N ALA A 95 -4.53 -5.09 9.47
CA ALA A 95 -3.46 -5.44 10.39
C ALA A 95 -3.95 -6.32 11.55
N CYS A 96 -5.06 -5.96 12.17
CA CYS A 96 -5.67 -6.74 13.26
C CYS A 96 -6.21 -8.11 12.84
N ARG A 97 -6.37 -8.36 11.54
CA ARG A 97 -6.74 -9.68 11.03
C ARG A 97 -5.55 -10.62 10.92
N SER A 98 -4.39 -10.10 10.59
CA SER A 98 -3.16 -10.88 10.39
C SER A 98 -2.32 -10.99 11.66
N LYS A 99 -2.39 -10.01 12.55
CA LYS A 99 -1.57 -9.91 13.76
C LYS A 99 -2.41 -9.56 14.99
N LYS A 100 -1.90 -9.91 16.17
CA LYS A 100 -2.53 -9.57 17.46
C LYS A 100 -2.03 -8.22 17.96
N ILE A 101 -2.46 -7.15 17.32
CA ILE A 101 -2.07 -5.80 17.71
C ILE A 101 -2.63 -5.46 19.09
N LYS A 102 -1.77 -5.07 20.02
CA LYS A 102 -2.10 -4.64 21.40
C LYS A 102 -2.02 -3.13 21.53
N THR A 103 -1.08 -2.51 20.81
CA THR A 103 -0.80 -1.08 20.93
C THR A 103 -0.85 -0.45 19.54
N LEU A 104 -1.56 0.67 19.43
CA LEU A 104 -1.57 1.52 18.26
C LEU A 104 -0.95 2.86 18.60
N ILE A 105 0.10 3.24 17.88
CA ILE A 105 0.65 4.59 17.85
C ILE A 105 0.14 5.25 16.58
N PHE A 106 -0.74 6.23 16.74
CA PHE A 106 -1.33 6.95 15.61
C PHE A 106 -0.84 8.38 15.61
N ASP A 107 -0.09 8.74 14.57
CA ASP A 107 0.37 10.11 14.37
C ASP A 107 -0.76 10.95 13.79
N VAL A 108 -1.18 11.96 14.56
CA VAL A 108 -2.25 12.88 14.17
C VAL A 108 -1.64 14.05 13.41
N ASP A 109 -1.43 13.86 12.11
CA ASP A 109 -0.89 14.88 11.23
C ASP A 109 -1.83 16.10 11.12
N TYR A 110 -1.25 17.31 11.05
CA TYR A 110 -2.00 18.55 10.90
C TYR A 110 -2.84 18.59 9.61
N GLN A 111 -2.42 17.88 8.57
CA GLN A 111 -3.16 17.80 7.30
C GLN A 111 -4.57 17.25 7.47
N TYR A 112 -4.80 16.39 8.48
CA TYR A 112 -6.14 15.83 8.75
C TYR A 112 -7.17 16.88 9.13
N TRP A 113 -6.71 18.04 9.59
CA TRP A 113 -7.55 19.17 10.01
C TRP A 113 -7.67 20.26 8.96
N MET A 114 -6.69 20.34 8.08
CA MET A 114 -6.63 21.42 7.10
C MET A 114 -7.16 21.02 5.73
N GLU A 115 -7.09 19.73 5.40
CA GLU A 115 -7.48 19.26 4.08
C GLU A 115 -8.59 18.20 4.21
N PRO A 116 -9.72 18.36 3.48
CA PRO A 116 -10.68 17.31 3.39
C PRO A 116 -10.05 16.13 2.67
N GLN A 117 -10.34 14.92 3.13
CA GLN A 117 -9.93 13.72 2.39
C GLN A 117 -10.54 13.75 1.00
N ALA A 118 -9.71 13.86 -0.03
CA ALA A 118 -10.14 13.85 -1.40
C ALA A 118 -10.57 12.43 -1.79
N GLU A 119 -11.86 12.24 -1.96
CA GLU A 119 -12.44 10.96 -2.37
C GLU A 119 -11.95 10.54 -3.75
N GLY A 120 -11.55 9.30 -3.88
CA GLY A 120 -10.96 8.78 -5.11
C GLY A 120 -9.55 9.28 -5.42
N TYR A 121 -8.92 9.95 -4.47
CA TYR A 121 -7.54 10.38 -4.61
C TYR A 121 -6.55 9.21 -4.64
N PHE A 122 -5.32 9.48 -5.05
CA PHE A 122 -4.30 8.46 -5.31
C PHE A 122 -4.03 7.49 -4.14
N GLN A 123 -3.92 8.01 -2.92
CA GLN A 123 -3.58 7.19 -1.75
C GLN A 123 -4.68 6.19 -1.40
N GLU A 124 -5.93 6.61 -1.43
CA GLU A 124 -7.06 5.75 -1.09
C GLU A 124 -7.17 4.52 -2.03
N PRO A 125 -7.21 4.67 -3.37
CA PRO A 125 -7.17 3.54 -4.27
C PRO A 125 -5.87 2.74 -4.17
N PHE A 126 -4.75 3.38 -3.86
CA PHE A 126 -3.45 2.75 -3.71
C PHE A 126 -3.44 1.75 -2.55
N ILE A 127 -3.87 2.18 -1.35
CA ILE A 127 -3.99 1.34 -0.16
C ILE A 127 -5.00 0.21 -0.41
N TYR A 128 -6.17 0.55 -0.91
CA TYR A 128 -7.21 -0.40 -1.23
C TYR A 128 -6.73 -1.52 -2.18
N ASN A 129 -5.95 -1.20 -3.20
CA ASN A 129 -5.44 -2.18 -4.14
C ASN A 129 -4.33 -3.08 -3.56
N GLN A 130 -3.74 -2.72 -2.43
CA GLN A 130 -2.82 -3.61 -1.71
C GLN A 130 -3.56 -4.70 -0.92
N LEU A 131 -4.83 -4.47 -0.57
CA LEU A 131 -5.63 -5.47 0.13
C LEU A 131 -5.96 -6.65 -0.78
N SER A 132 -5.86 -7.87 -0.22
CA SER A 132 -6.21 -9.09 -0.95
C SER A 132 -7.70 -9.14 -1.29
N TRP A 133 -8.04 -9.72 -2.44
CA TRP A 133 -9.43 -10.01 -2.80
C TRP A 133 -10.13 -10.98 -1.83
N SER A 134 -9.39 -11.78 -1.08
CA SER A 134 -9.92 -12.63 0.00
C SER A 134 -10.18 -11.86 1.29
N SER A 135 -9.72 -10.61 1.41
CA SER A 135 -9.92 -9.81 2.61
C SER A 135 -11.33 -9.22 2.70
N PRO A 136 -12.07 -9.45 3.80
CA PRO A 136 -13.37 -8.81 4.02
C PRO A 136 -13.23 -7.29 4.19
N VAL A 137 -12.07 -6.79 4.60
CA VAL A 137 -11.78 -5.36 4.72
C VAL A 137 -11.85 -4.68 3.36
N LYS A 138 -11.32 -5.32 2.31
CA LYS A 138 -11.44 -4.84 0.93
C LYS A 138 -12.90 -4.68 0.49
N TRP A 139 -13.72 -5.68 0.76
CA TRP A 139 -15.14 -5.66 0.41
C TRP A 139 -15.93 -4.63 1.22
N LYS A 140 -15.58 -4.48 2.50
CA LYS A 140 -16.15 -3.44 3.36
C LYS A 140 -15.81 -2.06 2.81
N TYR A 141 -14.55 -1.81 2.49
CA TYR A 141 -14.10 -0.56 1.86
C TYR A 141 -14.90 -0.25 0.59
N MET A 142 -15.07 -1.23 -0.30
CA MET A 142 -15.85 -1.05 -1.52
C MET A 142 -17.29 -0.67 -1.22
N ALA A 143 -17.94 -1.36 -0.29
CA ALA A 143 -19.35 -1.12 0.03
C ALA A 143 -19.56 0.29 0.62
N GLU A 144 -18.67 0.73 1.51
CA GLU A 144 -18.75 2.02 2.19
C GLU A 144 -18.39 3.21 1.29
N ASN A 145 -17.58 2.97 0.23
CA ASN A 145 -17.10 4.02 -0.66
C ASN A 145 -17.61 3.90 -2.10
N MET A 146 -18.61 3.04 -2.34
CA MET A 146 -19.05 2.66 -3.69
C MET A 146 -19.51 3.86 -4.55
N LEU A 147 -20.08 4.89 -3.94
CA LEU A 147 -20.57 6.07 -4.65
C LEU A 147 -19.44 7.02 -5.09
N ASN A 148 -18.28 6.94 -4.43
CA ASN A 148 -17.16 7.85 -4.63
C ASN A 148 -15.97 7.16 -5.32
N LEU A 149 -16.06 5.83 -5.48
CA LEU A 149 -15.03 5.05 -6.17
C LEU A 149 -15.12 5.24 -7.68
N ASP A 150 -14.02 5.67 -8.28
CA ASP A 150 -13.82 5.43 -9.70
C ASP A 150 -13.74 3.92 -9.93
N VAL A 151 -14.76 3.36 -10.58
CA VAL A 151 -14.88 1.92 -10.87
C VAL A 151 -13.63 1.38 -11.56
N ARG A 152 -12.94 2.19 -12.36
CA ARG A 152 -11.67 1.81 -13.01
C ARG A 152 -10.57 1.56 -11.99
N ASN A 153 -10.50 2.37 -10.93
CA ASN A 153 -9.52 2.21 -9.87
C ASN A 153 -9.86 1.03 -8.95
N ALA A 154 -11.14 0.69 -8.83
CA ALA A 154 -11.56 -0.45 -8.02
C ALA A 154 -11.13 -1.80 -8.62
N PHE A 155 -11.11 -1.92 -9.95
CA PHE A 155 -10.85 -3.18 -10.63
C PHE A 155 -9.49 -3.25 -11.33
N THR A 156 -8.84 -2.12 -11.61
CA THR A 156 -7.54 -2.09 -12.27
C THR A 156 -6.52 -1.28 -11.49
N LYS A 157 -5.31 -1.79 -11.37
CA LYS A 157 -4.20 -1.10 -10.72
C LYS A 157 -3.54 -0.05 -11.60
N ARG A 158 -3.90 0.01 -12.88
CA ARG A 158 -3.28 0.89 -13.86
C ARG A 158 -3.33 2.37 -13.46
N ASN A 159 -4.52 2.84 -13.07
CA ASN A 159 -4.71 4.25 -12.75
C ASN A 159 -4.10 4.63 -11.40
N VAL A 160 -3.96 3.66 -10.51
CA VAL A 160 -3.39 3.83 -9.18
C VAL A 160 -1.88 4.05 -9.24
N TYR A 161 -1.21 3.32 -10.10
CA TYR A 161 0.26 3.31 -10.14
C TYR A 161 0.87 4.26 -11.16
N LEU A 162 0.07 5.03 -11.89
CA LEU A 162 0.51 6.01 -12.89
C LEU A 162 1.62 5.50 -13.83
N CYS A 163 1.65 4.18 -14.08
CA CYS A 163 2.66 3.57 -14.93
C CYS A 163 2.45 3.98 -16.38
N THR A 164 3.43 4.63 -16.97
CA THR A 164 3.41 4.99 -18.38
C THR A 164 3.65 3.76 -19.27
N PRO A 165 3.14 3.74 -20.49
CA PRO A 165 3.40 2.62 -21.41
C PRO A 165 4.89 2.35 -21.65
N SER A 166 5.73 3.40 -21.59
CA SER A 166 7.19 3.28 -21.74
C SER A 166 7.86 2.55 -20.57
N SER A 167 7.31 2.61 -19.38
CA SER A 167 7.86 1.94 -18.18
C SER A 167 7.38 0.50 -17.99
N VAL A 168 6.42 0.03 -18.77
CA VAL A 168 5.87 -1.34 -18.64
C VAL A 168 6.95 -2.41 -18.77
N LYS A 169 7.86 -2.27 -19.74
CA LYS A 169 8.96 -3.24 -19.95
C LYS A 169 9.87 -3.32 -18.71
N THR A 170 10.27 -2.18 -18.18
CA THR A 170 11.10 -2.10 -16.98
C THR A 170 10.37 -2.70 -15.76
N ASN A 171 9.11 -2.34 -15.59
CA ASN A 171 8.27 -2.83 -14.51
C ASN A 171 8.11 -4.37 -14.54
N ILE A 172 7.86 -4.95 -15.72
CA ILE A 172 7.79 -6.42 -15.88
C ILE A 172 9.16 -7.06 -15.61
N SER A 173 10.25 -6.46 -16.09
CA SER A 173 11.61 -6.95 -15.86
C SER A 173 11.95 -6.97 -14.37
N GLN A 174 11.66 -5.91 -13.65
CA GLN A 174 11.84 -5.83 -12.20
C GLN A 174 11.08 -6.92 -11.45
N LYS A 175 9.80 -7.14 -11.78
CA LYS A 175 8.97 -8.20 -11.16
C LYS A 175 9.49 -9.62 -11.41
N ARG A 176 10.28 -9.82 -12.45
CA ARG A 176 10.90 -11.11 -12.80
C ARG A 176 12.29 -11.27 -12.24
N SER A 177 12.90 -10.22 -11.73
CA SER A 177 14.23 -10.29 -11.12
C SER A 177 14.24 -11.18 -9.88
N GLN A 178 15.39 -11.77 -9.57
CA GLN A 178 15.55 -12.55 -8.33
C GLN A 178 15.51 -11.66 -7.10
N GLU A 179 16.01 -10.44 -7.21
CA GLU A 179 15.94 -9.41 -6.17
C GLU A 179 14.49 -9.17 -5.77
N TYR A 180 13.59 -9.00 -6.73
CA TYR A 180 12.16 -8.82 -6.44
C TYR A 180 11.51 -10.04 -5.82
N LYS A 181 11.87 -11.24 -6.27
CA LYS A 181 11.29 -12.51 -5.77
C LYS A 181 11.79 -12.86 -4.39
N ASN A 182 13.05 -12.57 -4.12
CA ASN A 182 13.74 -12.86 -2.86
C ASN A 182 13.86 -11.61 -1.99
N ALA A 183 13.15 -10.54 -2.32
CA ALA A 183 13.25 -9.29 -1.59
C ALA A 183 12.88 -9.53 -0.13
N ASP A 184 13.91 -9.59 0.69
CA ASP A 184 13.81 -9.43 2.12
C ASP A 184 13.60 -7.95 2.40
N ILE A 185 12.68 -7.64 3.28
CA ILE A 185 12.35 -6.28 3.68
C ILE A 185 13.55 -5.52 4.23
N TYR A 186 14.54 -6.23 4.74
CA TYR A 186 15.78 -5.64 5.26
C TYR A 186 16.85 -5.43 4.18
N SER A 187 16.71 -6.06 3.02
CA SER A 187 17.67 -5.98 1.91
C SER A 187 17.15 -5.13 0.74
N ILE A 188 15.93 -4.64 0.79
CA ILE A 188 15.37 -3.80 -0.25
C ILE A 188 16.02 -2.42 -0.19
N GLU A 189 16.96 -2.17 -1.09
CA GLU A 189 17.27 -0.81 -1.49
C GLU A 189 16.06 -0.24 -2.22
N VAL A 190 15.13 0.30 -1.46
CA VAL A 190 14.05 1.05 -2.06
C VAL A 190 14.63 2.40 -2.44
N PRO A 191 14.73 2.72 -3.74
CA PRO A 191 15.10 4.06 -4.15
C PRO A 191 13.94 4.98 -3.78
N ASP A 192 13.91 5.42 -2.56
CA ASP A 192 13.05 6.52 -2.13
C ASP A 192 13.89 7.79 -2.14
N ALA A 193 13.44 8.82 -2.85
CA ALA A 193 14.06 10.12 -2.87
C ALA A 193 14.14 10.77 -1.46
N ASN A 194 13.43 10.22 -0.50
CA ASN A 194 13.29 10.76 0.85
C ASN A 194 14.21 10.12 1.89
N GLY A 195 14.99 9.11 1.54
CA GLY A 195 15.96 8.50 2.45
C GLY A 195 16.01 6.96 2.41
N PRO A 196 17.01 6.34 3.06
CA PRO A 196 17.15 4.89 3.07
C PRO A 196 16.07 4.23 3.95
N TYR A 197 15.57 3.11 3.47
CA TYR A 197 14.73 2.20 4.24
C TYR A 197 15.62 1.44 5.26
N ILE A 198 15.23 1.45 6.54
CA ILE A 198 16.03 0.85 7.60
C ILE A 198 15.38 -0.44 8.15
N GLY A 199 14.18 -0.76 7.75
CA GLY A 199 13.42 -1.92 8.23
C GLY A 199 12.16 -1.51 8.99
N LYS A 200 11.33 -2.49 9.33
CA LYS A 200 10.09 -2.33 10.11
C LYS A 200 9.15 -1.22 9.60
N GLY A 201 9.18 -0.94 8.29
CA GLY A 201 8.37 0.13 7.68
C GLY A 201 8.93 1.54 7.87
N PHE A 202 10.12 1.71 8.43
CA PHE A 202 10.73 2.99 8.76
C PHE A 202 11.73 3.47 7.70
N PHE A 203 11.67 4.77 7.37
CA PHE A 203 12.58 5.45 6.46
C PHE A 203 13.32 6.57 7.18
N TYR A 204 14.63 6.47 7.24
CA TYR A 204 15.45 7.49 7.87
C TYR A 204 15.52 8.75 7.02
N LEU A 205 15.06 9.88 7.55
CA LEU A 205 15.31 11.19 6.95
C LEU A 205 16.60 11.77 7.53
N SER A 206 17.56 12.08 6.68
CA SER A 206 18.72 12.84 7.12
C SER A 206 18.29 14.27 7.51
N LEU A 207 19.00 14.87 8.47
CA LEU A 207 18.74 16.25 8.93
C LEU A 207 18.73 17.28 7.80
N ILE A 208 19.39 17.01 6.68
CA ILE A 208 19.39 17.86 5.48
C ILE A 208 17.99 17.95 4.85
N HIS A 209 17.20 16.87 4.92
CA HIS A 209 15.83 16.86 4.39
C HIS A 209 14.80 17.43 5.36
N ILE A 210 15.10 17.45 6.66
CA ILE A 210 14.21 18.05 7.68
C ILE A 210 14.24 19.58 7.61
N SER A 211 15.32 20.17 7.10
CA SER A 211 15.47 21.63 6.98
C SER A 211 14.82 22.27 5.75
N GLU A 212 14.23 21.49 4.85
CA GLU A 212 13.59 21.98 3.61
C GLU A 212 12.04 21.92 3.52
N PRO A 213 11.24 21.74 4.58
CA PRO A 213 9.78 21.80 4.42
C PRO A 213 9.26 23.18 4.03
N THR A 214 10.08 24.22 4.14
CA THR A 214 9.65 25.60 3.88
C THR A 214 9.78 26.04 2.41
N ARG A 215 10.45 25.28 1.54
CA ARG A 215 10.63 25.68 0.13
C ARG A 215 9.48 25.29 -0.81
N HIS A 216 8.68 24.30 -0.46
CA HIS A 216 7.54 23.88 -1.28
C HIS A 216 6.21 24.57 -0.93
N ALA A 217 6.17 25.38 0.11
CA ALA A 217 5.00 26.19 0.48
C ALA A 217 4.96 27.60 -0.15
N GLN A 218 5.84 27.91 -1.08
CA GLN A 218 5.94 29.22 -1.74
C GLN A 218 5.81 29.15 -3.26
N ILE A 219 4.90 28.31 -3.79
CA ILE A 219 4.47 28.44 -5.20
C ILE A 219 2.96 28.45 -5.24
#